data_f83ce3cde72ac6aaab933ec7efb22938
#
_entry.id   f83ce3cde72ac6aaab933ec7efb22938
#
_cell.length_a   1.000
_cell.length_b   1.000
_cell.length_c   1.000
_cell.angle_alpha   90.00
_cell.angle_beta   90.00
_cell.angle_gamma   90.00
#
_symmetry.space_group_name_H-M   'P 1'
#
loop_
_entity.id
_entity.type
_entity.pdbx_description
1 polymer ?
#
loop_
_entity_poly.entity_id
_entity_poly.type
_entity_poly.pdbx_seq_one_letter_code
_entity_poly.pdbx_strand_id
1 'polypeptide(L)'
;MLDQEYTTYFTLQQAISELVEAGLIRMETIRNTSQYYLTEDGDMTLGYFTQKISAPIREDIDRYIQENKMALRNEVAIVADYYKNTAGEYSVHCEVKEKKGDLLDLTISVPDKEQAIAMCNHWGKRCQEIYEYVMGTLLTEPKSE
;
A
#
# COMPACT_ATOMS: atom_id res chain seq x y z
N MET A 1 5.59 -12.32 -0.23
CA MET A 1 6.16 -13.65 -0.48
C MET A 1 7.54 -13.82 0.13
N LEU A 2 8.47 -12.91 -0.12
CA LEU A 2 9.81 -12.98 0.49
C LEU A 2 9.75 -12.85 2.02
N ASP A 3 8.96 -11.93 2.53
CA ASP A 3 8.77 -11.69 3.97
C ASP A 3 8.18 -12.89 4.72
N GLN A 4 7.46 -13.76 4.02
CA GLN A 4 6.86 -14.97 4.57
C GLN A 4 7.70 -16.23 4.31
N GLU A 5 8.87 -16.04 3.75
CA GLU A 5 9.82 -17.13 3.44
C GLU A 5 9.25 -18.24 2.53
N TYR A 6 8.23 -17.95 1.72
CA TYR A 6 7.67 -18.91 0.77
C TYR A 6 8.61 -19.21 -0.40
N THR A 7 9.55 -18.33 -0.68
CA THR A 7 10.50 -18.47 -1.76
C THR A 7 11.75 -17.64 -1.51
N THR A 8 12.80 -17.92 -2.26
CA THR A 8 14.01 -17.09 -2.26
C THR A 8 13.92 -16.00 -3.32
N TYR A 9 14.73 -14.96 -3.18
CA TYR A 9 14.83 -13.88 -4.16
C TYR A 9 15.14 -14.41 -5.58
N PHE A 10 16.11 -15.31 -5.70
CA PHE A 10 16.49 -15.85 -7.01
C PHE A 10 15.39 -16.70 -7.64
N THR A 11 14.72 -17.53 -6.87
CA THR A 11 13.58 -18.34 -7.35
C THR A 11 12.43 -17.46 -7.81
N LEU A 12 12.13 -16.40 -7.06
CA LEU A 12 11.09 -15.44 -7.42
C LEU A 12 11.44 -14.70 -8.72
N GLN A 13 12.67 -14.22 -8.86
CA GLN A 13 13.12 -13.53 -10.06
C GLN A 13 13.10 -14.44 -11.29
N GLN A 14 13.49 -15.68 -11.15
CA GLN A 14 13.43 -16.67 -12.22
C GLN A 14 11.97 -16.92 -12.65
N ALA A 15 11.05 -17.11 -11.70
CA ALA A 15 9.63 -17.30 -11.98
C ALA A 15 9.03 -16.09 -12.72
N ILE A 16 9.37 -14.88 -12.30
CA ILE A 16 8.91 -13.65 -12.96
C ILE A 16 9.42 -13.59 -14.39
N SER A 17 10.70 -13.89 -14.63
CA SER A 17 11.28 -13.91 -15.97
C SER A 17 10.60 -14.93 -16.88
N GLU A 18 10.34 -16.12 -16.38
CA GLU A 18 9.64 -17.17 -17.12
C GLU A 18 8.20 -16.77 -17.47
N LEU A 19 7.50 -16.10 -16.55
CA LEU A 19 6.14 -15.59 -16.79
C LEU A 19 6.13 -14.49 -17.86
N VAL A 20 7.13 -13.61 -17.87
CA VAL A 20 7.27 -12.58 -18.91
C VAL A 20 7.55 -13.22 -20.26
N GLU A 21 8.48 -14.16 -20.34
CA GLU A 21 8.81 -14.89 -21.58
C GLU A 21 7.61 -15.68 -22.13
N ALA A 22 6.80 -16.25 -21.23
CA ALA A 22 5.60 -16.99 -21.63
C ALA A 22 4.43 -16.07 -22.03
N GLY A 23 4.56 -14.75 -21.88
CA GLY A 23 3.49 -13.80 -22.19
C GLY A 23 2.33 -13.78 -21.21
N LEU A 24 2.52 -14.34 -20.01
CA LEU A 24 1.48 -14.39 -18.97
C LEU A 24 1.45 -13.11 -18.13
N ILE A 25 2.58 -12.43 -18.03
CA ILE A 25 2.70 -11.08 -17.48
C ILE A 25 3.52 -10.23 -18.43
N ARG A 26 3.32 -8.92 -18.37
CA ARG A 26 4.18 -7.97 -19.08
C ARG A 26 4.85 -7.04 -18.09
N MET A 27 6.03 -6.58 -18.44
CA MET A 27 6.82 -5.65 -17.64
C MET A 27 6.93 -4.31 -18.33
N GLU A 28 6.72 -3.24 -17.58
CA GLU A 28 6.99 -1.86 -18.02
C GLU A 28 7.95 -1.21 -17.03
N THR A 29 8.92 -0.46 -17.51
CA THR A 29 9.84 0.29 -16.67
C THR A 29 9.39 1.76 -16.64
N ILE A 30 9.01 2.24 -15.46
CA ILE A 30 8.58 3.60 -15.23
C ILE A 30 9.45 4.19 -14.12
N ARG A 31 10.19 5.26 -14.42
CA ARG A 31 11.06 5.96 -13.46
C ARG A 31 12.03 5.02 -12.71
N ASN A 32 12.73 4.16 -13.45
CA ASN A 32 13.67 3.15 -12.93
C ASN A 32 13.02 2.08 -12.03
N THR A 33 11.71 1.94 -12.04
CA THR A 33 10.97 0.91 -11.32
C THR A 33 10.27 -0.01 -12.32
N SER A 34 10.43 -1.30 -12.16
CA SER A 34 9.73 -2.29 -12.98
C SER A 34 8.32 -2.49 -12.45
N GLN A 35 7.33 -2.34 -13.33
CA GLN A 35 5.93 -2.63 -13.02
C GLN A 35 5.49 -3.83 -13.84
N TYR A 36 4.74 -4.72 -13.22
CA TYR A 36 4.26 -5.96 -13.83
C TYR A 36 2.74 -5.94 -13.95
N TYR A 37 2.24 -6.38 -15.08
CA TYR A 37 0.82 -6.42 -15.40
C TYR A 37 0.43 -7.82 -15.84
N LEU A 38 -0.70 -8.30 -15.34
CA LEU A 38 -1.28 -9.55 -15.79
C LEU A 38 -1.80 -9.38 -17.21
N THR A 39 -1.43 -10.28 -18.13
CA THR A 39 -1.97 -10.30 -19.48
C THR A 39 -3.29 -11.07 -19.51
N GLU A 40 -4.04 -10.98 -20.60
CA GLU A 40 -5.26 -11.77 -20.80
C GLU A 40 -4.98 -13.27 -20.72
N ASP A 41 -3.91 -13.72 -21.37
CA ASP A 41 -3.45 -15.12 -21.30
C ASP A 41 -3.04 -15.52 -19.88
N GLY A 42 -2.42 -14.61 -19.14
CA GLY A 42 -2.06 -14.80 -17.75
C GLY A 42 -3.28 -14.97 -16.85
N ASP A 43 -4.30 -14.17 -17.05
CA ASP A 43 -5.54 -14.24 -16.29
C ASP A 43 -6.27 -15.57 -16.54
N MET A 44 -6.37 -15.99 -17.81
CA MET A 44 -6.95 -17.28 -18.17
C MET A 44 -6.17 -18.45 -17.55
N THR A 45 -4.86 -18.41 -17.63
CA THR A 45 -3.99 -19.47 -17.08
C THR A 45 -4.13 -19.54 -15.57
N LEU A 46 -4.16 -18.41 -14.89
CA LEU A 46 -4.36 -18.34 -13.44
C LEU A 46 -5.70 -18.95 -13.04
N GLY A 47 -6.75 -18.69 -13.80
CA GLY A 47 -8.08 -19.27 -13.56
C GLY A 47 -8.08 -20.79 -13.55
N TYR A 48 -7.27 -21.43 -14.42
CA TYR A 48 -7.14 -22.90 -14.45
C TYR A 48 -6.32 -23.45 -13.27
N PHE A 49 -5.36 -22.71 -12.75
CA PHE A 49 -4.39 -23.20 -11.77
C PHE A 49 -4.57 -22.65 -10.35
N THR A 50 -5.52 -21.75 -10.13
CA THR A 50 -5.73 -21.12 -8.81
C THR A 50 -5.93 -22.15 -7.70
N GLN A 51 -6.62 -23.24 -7.98
CA GLN A 51 -6.89 -24.29 -6.98
C GLN A 51 -5.65 -25.10 -6.60
N LYS A 52 -4.58 -25.04 -7.40
CA LYS A 52 -3.29 -25.67 -7.07
C LYS A 52 -2.48 -24.89 -6.05
N ILE A 53 -2.82 -23.64 -5.81
CA ILE A 53 -2.23 -22.85 -4.74
C ILE A 53 -2.91 -23.26 -3.43
N SER A 54 -2.14 -23.61 -2.42
CA SER A 54 -2.70 -24.04 -1.13
C SER A 54 -3.58 -22.96 -0.51
N ALA A 55 -4.66 -23.36 0.14
CA ALA A 55 -5.59 -22.42 0.78
C ALA A 55 -4.90 -21.48 1.79
N PRO A 56 -4.00 -21.97 2.69
CA PRO A 56 -3.28 -21.08 3.60
C PRO A 56 -2.47 -19.99 2.90
N ILE A 57 -1.79 -20.30 1.78
CA ILE A 57 -1.02 -19.32 1.01
C ILE A 57 -1.95 -18.28 0.39
N ARG A 58 -3.08 -18.69 -0.16
CA ARG A 58 -4.07 -17.75 -0.73
C ARG A 58 -4.64 -16.82 0.34
N GLU A 59 -4.95 -17.34 1.51
CA GLU A 59 -5.44 -16.56 2.64
C GLU A 59 -4.39 -15.53 3.12
N ASP A 60 -3.12 -15.92 3.18
CA ASP A 60 -2.04 -15.02 3.54
C ASP A 60 -1.85 -13.91 2.52
N ILE A 61 -1.95 -14.21 1.22
CA ILE A 61 -1.88 -13.22 0.14
C ILE A 61 -3.04 -12.24 0.25
N ASP A 62 -4.27 -12.75 0.41
CA ASP A 62 -5.46 -11.90 0.52
C ASP A 62 -5.37 -10.98 1.74
N ARG A 63 -4.93 -11.51 2.87
CA ARG A 63 -4.71 -10.72 4.08
C ARG A 63 -3.67 -9.63 3.86
N TYR A 64 -2.53 -9.96 3.27
CA TYR A 64 -1.48 -9.00 2.97
C TYR A 64 -1.98 -7.88 2.05
N ILE A 65 -2.72 -8.23 1.00
CA ILE A 65 -3.29 -7.25 0.07
C ILE A 65 -4.28 -6.32 0.80
N GLN A 66 -5.15 -6.87 1.65
CA GLN A 66 -6.11 -6.06 2.41
C GLN A 66 -5.42 -5.11 3.39
N GLU A 67 -4.41 -5.59 4.10
CA GLU A 67 -3.66 -4.80 5.08
C GLU A 67 -2.81 -3.69 4.43
N ASN A 68 -2.40 -3.86 3.17
CA ASN A 68 -1.52 -2.93 2.46
C ASN A 68 -2.20 -2.29 1.23
N LYS A 69 -3.51 -2.30 1.18
CA LYS A 69 -4.29 -1.88 0.01
C LYS A 69 -3.91 -0.50 -0.53
N MET A 70 -3.71 0.48 0.35
CA MET A 70 -3.29 1.81 -0.07
C MET A 70 -1.87 1.84 -0.63
N ALA A 71 -0.93 1.21 0.09
CA ALA A 71 0.47 1.17 -0.32
C ALA A 71 0.67 0.41 -1.65
N LEU A 72 -0.21 -0.55 -1.96
CA LEU A 72 -0.17 -1.34 -3.18
C LEU A 72 -0.91 -0.71 -4.36
N ARG A 73 -1.71 0.34 -4.13
CA ARG A 73 -2.39 1.04 -5.22
C ARG A 73 -1.35 1.69 -6.14
N ASN A 74 -1.50 1.44 -7.43
CA ASN A 74 -0.66 2.11 -8.42
C ASN A 74 -0.92 3.62 -8.38
N GLU A 75 0.14 4.40 -8.52
CA GLU A 75 0.07 5.86 -8.58
C GLU A 75 -0.31 6.56 -7.26
N VAL A 76 -0.30 5.85 -6.14
CA VAL A 76 -0.49 6.46 -4.83
C VAL A 76 0.87 6.87 -4.24
N ALA A 77 0.99 8.11 -3.84
CA ALA A 77 2.14 8.60 -3.08
C ALA A 77 1.73 8.84 -1.62
N ILE A 78 2.44 8.20 -0.71
CA ILE A 78 2.22 8.34 0.73
C ILE A 78 3.35 9.22 1.27
N VAL A 79 3.02 10.39 1.77
CA VAL A 79 3.98 11.42 2.18
C VAL A 79 3.65 11.92 3.57
N ALA A 80 4.67 12.11 4.40
CA ALA A 80 4.55 12.77 5.68
C ALA A 80 5.73 13.70 5.90
N ASP A 81 5.46 14.87 6.42
CA ASP A 81 6.47 15.88 6.75
C ASP A 81 6.04 16.64 8.01
N TYR A 82 6.98 17.34 8.62
CA TYR A 82 6.68 18.18 9.77
C TYR A 82 7.46 19.50 9.70
N TYR A 83 6.91 20.51 10.32
CA TYR A 83 7.54 21.81 10.42
C TYR A 83 7.14 22.50 11.72
N LYS A 84 7.98 23.42 12.20
CA LYS A 84 7.65 24.23 13.37
C LYS A 84 6.63 25.30 12.97
N ASN A 85 5.52 25.35 13.68
CA ASN A 85 4.46 26.31 13.41
C ASN A 85 4.65 27.62 14.20
N THR A 86 3.78 28.60 13.93
CA THR A 86 3.85 29.94 14.55
C THR A 86 3.55 29.93 16.05
N ALA A 87 2.88 28.91 16.55
CA ALA A 87 2.59 28.74 17.98
C ALA A 87 3.75 28.12 18.77
N GLY A 88 4.88 27.80 18.12
CA GLY A 88 6.02 27.15 18.75
C GLY A 88 5.90 25.63 18.89
N GLU A 89 4.83 25.06 18.38
CA GLU A 89 4.62 23.62 18.29
C GLU A 89 5.04 23.08 16.91
N TYR A 90 4.84 21.81 16.67
CA TYR A 90 5.15 21.18 15.39
C TYR A 90 3.88 20.74 14.69
N SER A 91 3.72 21.14 13.44
CA SER A 91 2.66 20.65 12.56
C SER A 91 3.16 19.45 11.78
N VAL A 92 2.42 18.35 11.84
CA VAL A 92 2.69 17.14 11.06
C VAL A 92 1.68 17.09 9.92
N HIS A 93 2.18 17.12 8.70
CA HIS A 93 1.37 17.09 7.49
C HIS A 93 1.48 15.70 6.86
N CYS A 94 0.38 14.98 6.85
CA CYS A 94 0.28 13.61 6.36
C CYS A 94 -0.65 13.57 5.15
N GLU A 95 -0.16 13.02 4.05
CA GLU A 95 -0.90 13.00 2.79
C GLU A 95 -0.89 11.61 2.17
N VAL A 96 -2.00 11.26 1.53
CA VAL A 96 -2.09 10.17 0.56
C VAL A 96 -2.58 10.79 -0.75
N LYS A 97 -1.69 10.85 -1.73
CA LYS A 97 -1.95 11.50 -3.03
C LYS A 97 -2.24 10.46 -4.09
N GLU A 98 -3.30 10.66 -4.83
CA GLU A 98 -3.61 9.93 -6.06
C GLU A 98 -3.37 10.83 -7.28
N LYS A 99 -3.35 10.22 -8.46
CA LYS A 99 -3.18 10.95 -9.72
C LYS A 99 -4.21 12.08 -9.93
N LYS A 100 -5.43 11.89 -9.42
CA LYS A 100 -6.54 12.84 -9.56
C LYS A 100 -6.65 13.85 -8.43
N GLY A 101 -5.83 13.74 -7.38
CA GLY A 101 -5.87 14.62 -6.22
C GLY A 101 -5.56 13.89 -4.92
N ASP A 102 -5.80 14.58 -3.82
CA ASP A 102 -5.53 14.04 -2.50
C ASP A 102 -6.66 13.11 -2.05
N LEU A 103 -6.31 11.88 -1.67
CA LEU A 103 -7.24 10.94 -1.05
C LEU A 103 -7.42 11.26 0.42
N LEU A 104 -6.33 11.62 1.09
CA LEU A 104 -6.30 12.01 2.49
C LEU A 104 -5.23 13.08 2.67
N ASP A 105 -5.60 14.18 3.29
CA ASP A 105 -4.73 15.28 3.65
C ASP A 105 -5.10 15.72 5.07
N LEU A 106 -4.19 15.53 6.01
CA LEU A 106 -4.44 15.95 7.37
C LEU A 106 -3.20 16.60 7.99
N THR A 107 -3.44 17.60 8.82
CA THR A 107 -2.41 18.30 9.57
C THR A 107 -2.74 18.26 11.05
N ILE A 108 -1.80 17.81 11.87
CA ILE A 108 -1.97 17.69 13.31
C ILE A 108 -0.85 18.47 13.98
N SER A 109 -1.21 19.29 14.98
CA SER A 109 -0.24 20.00 15.81
C SER A 109 0.14 19.12 17.00
N VAL A 110 1.44 18.99 17.25
CA VAL A 110 1.99 18.25 18.39
C VAL A 110 3.00 19.10 19.15
N PRO A 111 3.11 18.91 20.47
CA PRO A 111 3.92 19.80 21.30
C PRO A 111 5.42 19.67 21.10
N ASP A 112 5.94 18.51 20.73
CA ASP A 112 7.38 18.30 20.62
C ASP A 112 7.79 17.63 19.31
N LYS A 113 9.07 17.82 18.98
CA LYS A 113 9.68 17.31 17.74
C LYS A 113 9.72 15.79 17.68
N GLU A 114 9.91 15.13 18.82
CA GLU A 114 10.01 13.66 18.86
C GLU A 114 8.68 13.01 18.48
N GLN A 115 7.58 13.58 18.93
CA GLN A 115 6.23 13.14 18.52
C GLN A 115 6.00 13.36 17.03
N ALA A 116 6.42 14.49 16.50
CA ALA A 116 6.31 14.79 15.07
C ALA A 116 7.07 13.77 14.22
N ILE A 117 8.29 13.44 14.60
CA ILE A 117 9.13 12.45 13.91
C ILE A 117 8.47 11.06 13.97
N ALA A 118 7.98 10.66 15.15
CA ALA A 118 7.31 9.38 15.31
C ALA A 118 6.07 9.26 14.41
N MET A 119 5.26 10.31 14.33
CA MET A 119 4.08 10.34 13.45
C MET A 119 4.47 10.21 11.98
N CYS A 120 5.49 10.93 11.52
CA CYS A 120 5.98 10.79 10.15
C CYS A 120 6.47 9.37 9.84
N ASN A 121 7.21 8.76 10.77
CA ASN A 121 7.75 7.41 10.60
C ASN A 121 6.66 6.33 10.56
N HIS A 122 5.56 6.54 11.28
CA HIS A 122 4.47 5.56 11.35
C HIS A 122 3.41 5.76 10.26
N TRP A 123 3.36 6.92 9.63
CA TRP A 123 2.32 7.27 8.67
C TRP A 123 2.16 6.26 7.54
N GLY A 124 3.26 5.87 6.91
CA GLY A 124 3.24 4.94 5.77
C GLY A 124 2.61 3.59 6.09
N LYS A 125 2.75 3.12 7.34
CA LYS A 125 2.20 1.84 7.80
C LYS A 125 0.78 1.94 8.36
N ARG A 126 0.36 3.14 8.75
CA ARG A 126 -0.92 3.37 9.46
C ARG A 126 -1.95 4.14 8.63
N CYS A 127 -1.55 4.73 7.50
CA CYS A 127 -2.43 5.62 6.75
C CYS A 127 -3.72 4.93 6.27
N GLN A 128 -3.65 3.66 5.88
CA GLN A 128 -4.83 2.90 5.46
C GLN A 128 -5.82 2.73 6.61
N GLU A 129 -5.33 2.33 7.78
CA GLU A 129 -6.13 2.17 9.00
C GLU A 129 -6.81 3.47 9.39
N ILE A 130 -6.07 4.58 9.32
CA ILE A 130 -6.57 5.91 9.62
C ILE A 130 -7.65 6.33 8.62
N TYR A 131 -7.42 6.12 7.33
CA TYR A 131 -8.40 6.41 6.29
C TYR A 131 -9.70 5.63 6.52
N GLU A 132 -9.61 4.33 6.76
CA GLU A 132 -10.78 3.49 7.01
C GLU A 132 -11.54 3.92 8.27
N TYR A 133 -10.82 4.28 9.32
CA TYR A 133 -11.39 4.77 10.57
C TYR A 133 -12.13 6.10 10.36
N VAL A 134 -11.51 7.06 9.68
CA VAL A 134 -12.12 8.38 9.40
C VAL A 134 -13.36 8.20 8.54
N MET A 135 -13.28 7.41 7.47
CA MET A 135 -14.43 7.15 6.60
C MET A 135 -15.57 6.47 7.35
N GLY A 136 -15.26 5.42 8.10
CA GLY A 136 -16.27 4.70 8.89
C GLY A 136 -16.93 5.58 9.95
N THR A 137 -16.15 6.41 10.61
CA THR A 137 -16.65 7.29 11.67
C THR A 137 -17.49 8.44 11.11
N LEU A 138 -17.04 9.07 10.03
CA LEU A 138 -17.72 10.23 9.46
C LEU A 138 -18.97 9.86 8.65
N LEU A 139 -19.01 8.66 8.10
CA LEU A 139 -20.20 8.17 7.36
C LEU A 139 -21.26 7.56 8.27
N THR A 140 -20.94 7.34 9.54
CA THR A 140 -21.89 6.82 10.54
C THR A 140 -22.44 8.00 11.34
N GLU A 141 -23.76 8.04 11.54
CA GLU A 141 -24.38 9.08 12.36
C GLU A 141 -23.89 8.98 13.82
N PRO A 142 -23.60 10.12 14.46
CA PRO A 142 -23.21 10.10 15.87
C PRO A 142 -24.36 9.56 16.71
N LYS A 143 -24.02 8.75 17.72
CA LYS A 143 -25.04 8.29 18.67
C LYS A 143 -25.64 9.50 19.37
N SER A 144 -26.97 9.67 19.25
CA SER A 144 -27.68 10.70 20.02
C SER A 144 -27.62 10.37 21.50
N GLU A 145 -27.14 11.29 22.29
CA GLU A 145 -27.20 11.19 23.75
C GLU A 145 -28.64 11.33 24.26
#